data_7cd7b0d81699130d33927bb5c9adb6ba
#
_entry.id   7cd7b0d81699130d33927bb5c9adb6ba
#
_cell.length_a   1.000
_cell.length_b   1.000
_cell.length_c   1.000
_cell.angle_alpha   90.00
_cell.angle_beta   90.00
_cell.angle_gamma   90.00
#
_symmetry.space_group_name_H-M   'P 1'
#
loop_
_entity.id
_entity.type
_entity.pdbx_description
1 polymer ?
#
loop_
_entity_poly.entity_id
_entity_poly.type
_entity_poly.pdbx_seq_one_letter_code
_entity_poly.pdbx_strand_id
1 'polypeptide(L)'
;MYIRKFTYSAEDVNCRNCTEYAAKLGCRHEVCPFLTERIEAGVVSYQSVVKAMIPRRSILWNRLSALIQNYPDYLWADSNHKTRMELFNHQLGYNKSRNTPSYYAAMYLLTSNQGLFNRTGNCFYRSGIEFGYATLNGISAHDNVLFQAAKGLRHARGITEAELADPNQIDDEAFRLIINAMLIAKYGTDVFKLKGETTHEP
;
A
#
# COMPACT_ATOMS: atom_id res chain seq x y z
N MET A 1 8.95 32.64 0.74
CA MET A 1 7.54 32.44 1.09
C MET A 1 7.29 30.93 1.30
N TYR A 2 7.16 30.46 2.54
CA TYR A 2 6.83 29.05 2.80
C TYR A 2 5.33 28.87 2.56
N ILE A 3 4.95 28.24 1.46
CA ILE A 3 3.57 27.77 1.27
C ILE A 3 3.43 26.55 2.19
N ARG A 4 2.68 26.66 3.28
CA ARG A 4 2.31 25.51 4.10
C ARG A 4 1.59 24.52 3.19
N LYS A 5 2.01 23.26 3.21
CA LYS A 5 1.30 22.19 2.49
C LYS A 5 -0.14 22.19 2.98
N PHE A 6 -1.08 22.32 2.05
CA PHE A 6 -2.50 22.21 2.38
C PHE A 6 -2.78 20.79 2.90
N THR A 7 -3.55 20.68 3.97
CA THR A 7 -3.99 19.41 4.54
C THR A 7 -5.50 19.42 4.57
N TYR A 8 -6.11 18.43 3.95
CA TYR A 8 -7.56 18.30 3.89
C TYR A 8 -8.14 18.04 5.29
N SER A 9 -9.29 18.67 5.58
CA SER A 9 -10.15 18.38 6.72
C SER A 9 -11.37 17.56 6.29
N ALA A 10 -12.11 17.01 7.25
CA ALA A 10 -13.32 16.23 6.97
C ALA A 10 -14.38 17.07 6.22
N GLU A 11 -14.46 18.35 6.49
CA GLU A 11 -15.39 19.29 5.84
C GLU A 11 -15.02 19.49 4.37
N ASP A 12 -13.72 19.58 4.04
CA ASP A 12 -13.25 19.80 2.67
C ASP A 12 -13.60 18.64 1.74
N VAL A 13 -13.62 17.41 2.29
CA VAL A 13 -13.84 16.18 1.51
C VAL A 13 -15.23 15.57 1.70
N ASN A 14 -16.18 16.36 2.22
CA ASN A 14 -17.56 15.92 2.41
C ASN A 14 -18.23 15.67 1.05
N CYS A 15 -18.83 14.49 0.87
CA CYS A 15 -19.54 14.14 -0.37
C CYS A 15 -20.67 15.12 -0.71
N ARG A 16 -21.27 15.80 0.27
CA ARG A 16 -22.32 16.83 0.01
C ARG A 16 -21.81 18.01 -0.81
N ASN A 17 -20.50 18.28 -0.72
CA ASN A 17 -19.84 19.37 -1.44
C ASN A 17 -19.15 18.88 -2.72
N CYS A 18 -19.20 17.57 -3.01
CA CYS A 18 -18.56 16.97 -4.17
C CYS A 18 -19.44 17.10 -5.43
N THR A 19 -18.88 17.56 -6.53
CA THR A 19 -19.57 17.69 -7.82
C THR A 19 -20.02 16.36 -8.44
N GLU A 20 -19.36 15.27 -8.02
CA GLU A 20 -19.66 13.91 -8.49
C GLU A 20 -20.74 13.20 -7.66
N TYR A 21 -21.21 13.83 -6.60
CA TYR A 21 -22.21 13.28 -5.70
C TYR A 21 -23.57 13.97 -5.87
N ALA A 22 -24.61 13.16 -6.12
CA ALA A 22 -25.99 13.62 -6.15
C ALA A 22 -26.75 13.05 -4.95
N ALA A 23 -27.39 13.91 -4.15
CA ALA A 23 -28.05 13.50 -2.89
C ALA A 23 -29.09 12.38 -3.05
N LYS A 24 -29.75 12.27 -4.23
CA LYS A 24 -30.75 11.23 -4.54
C LYS A 24 -30.16 9.97 -5.19
N LEU A 25 -29.02 10.07 -5.86
CA LEU A 25 -28.43 9.00 -6.70
C LEU A 25 -27.10 8.47 -6.14
N GLY A 26 -26.50 9.14 -5.13
CA GLY A 26 -25.18 8.84 -4.61
C GLY A 26 -24.04 9.31 -5.53
N CYS A 27 -22.87 8.73 -5.37
CA CYS A 27 -21.71 9.01 -6.19
C CYS A 27 -21.79 8.31 -7.54
N ARG A 28 -21.37 9.00 -8.62
CA ARG A 28 -21.32 8.45 -9.99
C ARG A 28 -20.17 7.46 -10.20
N HIS A 29 -19.19 7.43 -9.31
CA HIS A 29 -18.00 6.60 -9.41
C HIS A 29 -18.07 5.41 -8.46
N GLU A 30 -17.69 4.23 -8.93
CA GLU A 30 -17.49 3.04 -8.08
C GLU A 30 -16.30 3.23 -7.14
N VAL A 31 -15.24 3.91 -7.61
CA VAL A 31 -14.05 4.28 -6.84
C VAL A 31 -13.95 5.80 -6.80
N CYS A 32 -13.92 6.36 -5.60
CA CYS A 32 -13.82 7.80 -5.40
C CYS A 32 -12.54 8.37 -6.05
N PRO A 33 -12.61 9.30 -7.01
CA PRO A 33 -11.42 9.92 -7.62
C PRO A 33 -10.63 10.79 -6.63
N PHE A 34 -11.26 11.23 -5.52
CA PHE A 34 -10.67 12.04 -4.45
C PHE A 34 -10.30 11.20 -3.22
N LEU A 35 -9.99 9.91 -3.42
CA LEU A 35 -9.76 9.00 -2.29
C LEU A 35 -8.49 9.37 -1.50
N THR A 36 -7.46 9.90 -2.17
CA THR A 36 -6.22 10.33 -1.52
C THR A 36 -6.48 11.46 -0.52
N GLU A 37 -7.27 12.47 -0.92
CA GLU A 37 -7.68 13.59 -0.07
C GLU A 37 -8.51 13.10 1.13
N ARG A 38 -9.37 12.11 0.92
CA ARG A 38 -10.16 11.49 1.99
C ARG A 38 -9.33 10.67 2.96
N ILE A 39 -8.29 9.99 2.47
CA ILE A 39 -7.31 9.31 3.32
C ILE A 39 -6.53 10.34 4.14
N GLU A 40 -6.09 11.42 3.51
CA GLU A 40 -5.35 12.49 4.18
C GLU A 40 -6.19 13.16 5.28
N ALA A 41 -7.48 13.35 5.04
CA ALA A 41 -8.43 13.87 6.01
C ALA A 41 -8.85 12.87 7.11
N GLY A 42 -8.48 11.59 6.97
CA GLY A 42 -8.81 10.54 7.94
C GLY A 42 -10.29 10.13 7.98
N VAL A 43 -11.06 10.37 6.89
CA VAL A 43 -12.50 10.09 6.82
C VAL A 43 -12.84 8.74 6.18
N VAL A 44 -11.84 7.95 5.82
CA VAL A 44 -12.01 6.60 5.26
C VAL A 44 -11.21 5.57 6.06
N SER A 45 -11.74 4.36 6.17
CA SER A 45 -11.09 3.23 6.85
C SER A 45 -10.24 2.40 5.88
N TYR A 46 -9.32 1.59 6.42
CA TYR A 46 -8.58 0.58 5.67
C TYR A 46 -9.53 -0.32 4.88
N GLN A 47 -10.57 -0.81 5.53
CA GLN A 47 -11.57 -1.71 4.95
C GLN A 47 -12.26 -1.08 3.73
N SER A 48 -12.63 0.20 3.83
CA SER A 48 -13.29 0.91 2.73
C SER A 48 -12.36 1.12 1.54
N VAL A 49 -11.07 1.39 1.78
CA VAL A 49 -10.08 1.61 0.73
C VAL A 49 -9.72 0.31 0.01
N VAL A 50 -9.55 -0.81 0.74
CA VAL A 50 -9.33 -2.13 0.14
C VAL A 50 -10.52 -2.54 -0.72
N LYS A 51 -11.75 -2.39 -0.21
CA LYS A 51 -13.00 -2.69 -0.95
C LYS A 51 -13.13 -1.84 -2.22
N ALA A 52 -12.68 -0.59 -2.20
CA ALA A 52 -12.69 0.29 -3.35
C ALA A 52 -11.60 -0.05 -4.38
N MET A 53 -10.50 -0.68 -3.97
CA MET A 53 -9.40 -1.06 -4.85
C MET A 53 -9.70 -2.34 -5.64
N ILE A 54 -10.32 -3.33 -5.01
CA ILE A 54 -10.51 -4.68 -5.56
C ILE A 54 -12.00 -4.99 -5.67
N PRO A 55 -12.52 -5.24 -6.88
CA PRO A 55 -13.95 -5.49 -7.08
C PRO A 55 -14.40 -6.79 -6.44
N ARG A 56 -15.66 -6.84 -5.97
CA ARG A 56 -16.28 -8.02 -5.30
C ARG A 56 -16.26 -9.30 -6.14
N ARG A 57 -16.22 -9.19 -7.47
CA ARG A 57 -16.16 -10.34 -8.39
C ARG A 57 -14.75 -10.91 -8.58
N SER A 58 -13.73 -10.30 -7.97
CA SER A 58 -12.37 -10.81 -7.99
C SER A 58 -12.26 -12.15 -7.26
N ILE A 59 -11.44 -13.08 -7.77
CA ILE A 59 -11.13 -14.34 -7.11
C ILE A 59 -10.44 -14.14 -5.75
N LEU A 60 -9.86 -12.95 -5.53
CA LEU A 60 -9.24 -12.56 -4.26
C LEU A 60 -10.25 -12.28 -3.13
N TRP A 61 -11.56 -12.14 -3.47
CA TRP A 61 -12.53 -11.56 -2.54
C TRP A 61 -12.64 -12.31 -1.20
N ASN A 62 -12.61 -13.64 -1.22
CA ASN A 62 -12.71 -14.43 0.01
C ASN A 62 -11.51 -14.18 0.94
N ARG A 63 -10.29 -14.18 0.35
CA ARG A 63 -9.05 -13.92 1.08
C ARG A 63 -8.97 -12.48 1.58
N LEU A 64 -9.40 -11.53 0.76
CA LEU A 64 -9.51 -10.12 1.13
C LEU A 64 -10.52 -9.90 2.27
N SER A 65 -11.65 -10.59 2.26
CA SER A 65 -12.64 -10.48 3.32
C SER A 65 -12.06 -10.90 4.67
N ALA A 66 -11.29 -12.00 4.70
CA ALA A 66 -10.59 -12.43 5.91
C ALA A 66 -9.53 -11.41 6.36
N LEU A 67 -8.75 -10.86 5.41
CA LEU A 67 -7.77 -9.81 5.69
C LEU A 67 -8.43 -8.57 6.29
N ILE A 68 -9.55 -8.12 5.72
CA ILE A 68 -10.28 -6.92 6.17
C ILE A 68 -10.82 -7.12 7.59
N GLN A 69 -11.41 -8.30 7.88
CA GLN A 69 -11.95 -8.64 9.19
C GLN A 69 -10.88 -8.69 10.27
N ASN A 70 -9.69 -9.16 9.93
CA ASN A 70 -8.56 -9.36 10.85
C ASN A 70 -7.53 -8.23 10.77
N TYR A 71 -7.87 -7.06 10.25
CA TYR A 71 -6.93 -5.95 10.14
C TYR A 71 -6.44 -5.49 11.52
N PRO A 72 -5.12 -5.47 11.77
CA PRO A 72 -4.56 -5.21 13.10
C PRO A 72 -4.38 -3.71 13.41
N ASP A 73 -5.07 -2.80 12.72
CA ASP A 73 -4.97 -1.34 12.81
C ASP A 73 -3.61 -0.73 12.44
N TYR A 74 -2.75 -1.49 11.79
CA TYR A 74 -1.48 -1.00 11.26
C TYR A 74 -1.08 -1.73 9.97
N LEU A 75 -0.37 -1.01 9.09
CA LEU A 75 0.07 -1.55 7.80
C LEU A 75 1.42 -2.27 7.87
N TRP A 76 2.20 -2.05 8.90
CA TRP A 76 3.59 -2.52 9.00
C TRP A 76 3.68 -4.02 9.27
N ALA A 77 4.77 -4.66 8.84
CA ALA A 77 5.02 -6.08 9.08
C ALA A 77 5.34 -6.33 10.57
N ASP A 78 6.24 -5.53 11.12
CA ASP A 78 6.68 -5.58 12.51
C ASP A 78 6.91 -4.17 13.08
N SER A 79 7.24 -4.06 14.36
CA SER A 79 7.52 -2.79 15.04
C SER A 79 8.72 -2.02 14.44
N ASN A 80 9.65 -2.71 13.78
CA ASN A 80 10.86 -2.11 13.22
C ASN A 80 10.70 -1.76 11.73
N HIS A 81 9.70 -2.30 11.04
CA HIS A 81 9.51 -2.08 9.62
C HIS A 81 9.37 -0.59 9.28
N LYS A 82 8.53 0.14 10.01
CA LYS A 82 8.35 1.59 9.83
C LYS A 82 9.68 2.32 9.96
N THR A 83 10.36 2.10 11.08
CA THR A 83 11.64 2.76 11.39
C THR A 83 12.69 2.44 10.31
N ARG A 84 12.78 1.17 9.89
CA ARG A 84 13.70 0.71 8.85
C ARG A 84 13.43 1.42 7.52
N MET A 85 12.18 1.48 7.10
CA MET A 85 11.79 2.17 5.87
C MET A 85 12.06 3.68 5.92
N GLU A 86 11.71 4.35 7.03
CA GLU A 86 11.88 5.79 7.20
C GLU A 86 13.36 6.19 7.24
N LEU A 87 14.18 5.49 8.04
CA LEU A 87 15.62 5.73 8.10
C LEU A 87 16.28 5.53 6.74
N PHE A 88 15.92 4.45 6.04
CA PHE A 88 16.48 4.16 4.74
C PHE A 88 16.06 5.19 3.69
N ASN A 89 14.79 5.59 3.66
CA ASN A 89 14.31 6.66 2.78
C ASN A 89 15.01 8.00 3.06
N HIS A 90 15.28 8.31 4.34
CA HIS A 90 16.03 9.50 4.72
C HIS A 90 17.48 9.47 4.21
N GLN A 91 18.16 8.31 4.34
CA GLN A 91 19.54 8.13 3.84
C GLN A 91 19.64 8.31 2.32
N LEU A 92 18.64 7.84 1.57
CA LEU A 92 18.59 7.98 0.11
C LEU A 92 18.27 9.40 -0.35
N GLY A 93 17.75 10.25 0.53
CA GLY A 93 17.27 11.59 0.24
C GLY A 93 16.04 11.60 -0.68
N TYR A 94 15.46 12.78 -0.89
CA TYR A 94 14.30 12.96 -1.76
C TYR A 94 14.73 13.25 -3.20
N ASN A 95 14.09 12.57 -4.18
CA ASN A 95 14.21 12.85 -5.60
C ASN A 95 12.81 12.77 -6.24
N LYS A 96 12.31 13.86 -6.80
CA LYS A 96 10.95 13.96 -7.34
C LYS A 96 10.63 12.92 -8.43
N SER A 97 11.58 12.63 -9.32
CA SER A 97 11.39 11.68 -10.43
C SER A 97 11.43 10.22 -9.97
N ARG A 98 12.17 9.93 -8.89
CA ARG A 98 12.28 8.59 -8.30
C ARG A 98 11.16 8.28 -7.31
N ASN A 99 10.87 9.20 -6.40
CA ASN A 99 10.00 8.99 -5.23
C ASN A 99 8.50 9.00 -5.62
N THR A 100 8.14 8.08 -6.51
CA THR A 100 6.75 7.84 -6.95
C THR A 100 6.01 6.91 -5.98
N PRO A 101 4.68 6.85 -6.01
CA PRO A 101 3.92 5.88 -5.20
C PRO A 101 4.39 4.43 -5.38
N SER A 102 4.67 3.99 -6.61
CA SER A 102 5.18 2.64 -6.86
C SER A 102 6.60 2.40 -6.33
N TYR A 103 7.44 3.45 -6.25
CA TYR A 103 8.73 3.37 -5.60
C TYR A 103 8.59 3.14 -4.09
N TYR A 104 7.71 3.87 -3.43
CA TYR A 104 7.43 3.68 -2.00
C TYR A 104 6.79 2.33 -1.71
N ALA A 105 5.92 1.84 -2.59
CA ALA A 105 5.32 0.52 -2.46
C ALA A 105 6.38 -0.60 -2.55
N ALA A 106 7.31 -0.51 -3.49
CA ALA A 106 8.42 -1.45 -3.59
C ALA A 106 9.36 -1.34 -2.37
N MET A 107 9.71 -0.13 -1.94
CA MET A 107 10.50 0.08 -0.72
C MET A 107 9.82 -0.53 0.50
N TYR A 108 8.51 -0.33 0.67
CA TYR A 108 7.73 -0.92 1.74
C TYR A 108 7.89 -2.45 1.79
N LEU A 109 7.76 -3.15 0.66
CA LEU A 109 7.94 -4.60 0.60
C LEU A 109 9.39 -5.02 0.91
N LEU A 110 10.38 -4.35 0.30
CA LEU A 110 11.79 -4.72 0.43
C LEU A 110 12.38 -4.40 1.81
N THR A 111 11.71 -3.55 2.59
CA THR A 111 12.09 -3.23 3.96
C THR A 111 11.23 -3.95 5.01
N SER A 112 10.31 -4.84 4.62
CA SER A 112 9.34 -5.49 5.51
C SER A 112 9.99 -6.28 6.63
N ASN A 113 11.10 -6.95 6.36
CA ASN A 113 11.91 -7.60 7.38
C ASN A 113 13.41 -7.37 7.14
N GLN A 114 14.21 -7.61 8.18
CA GLN A 114 15.64 -7.34 8.13
C GLN A 114 16.39 -8.27 7.16
N GLY A 115 15.97 -9.53 7.04
CA GLY A 115 16.60 -10.51 6.16
C GLY A 115 16.47 -10.10 4.68
N LEU A 116 15.27 -9.75 4.25
CA LEU A 116 15.01 -9.26 2.89
C LEU A 116 15.73 -7.93 2.64
N PHE A 117 15.68 -6.99 3.60
CA PHE A 117 16.35 -5.70 3.47
C PHE A 117 17.86 -5.83 3.29
N ASN A 118 18.53 -6.70 4.06
CA ASN A 118 19.96 -6.94 3.94
C ASN A 118 20.36 -7.47 2.55
N ARG A 119 19.45 -8.17 1.86
CA ARG A 119 19.64 -8.74 0.53
C ARG A 119 19.33 -7.79 -0.62
N THR A 120 18.57 -6.74 -0.35
CA THR A 120 18.00 -5.84 -1.37
C THR A 120 18.35 -4.36 -1.16
N GLY A 121 18.94 -3.99 -0.04
CA GLY A 121 19.31 -2.60 0.25
C GLY A 121 20.25 -1.99 -0.80
N ASN A 122 21.13 -2.81 -1.40
CA ASN A 122 22.02 -2.42 -2.50
C ASN A 122 21.32 -2.23 -3.85
N CYS A 123 20.04 -2.59 -3.97
CA CYS A 123 19.26 -2.34 -5.18
C CYS A 123 18.82 -0.88 -5.34
N PHE A 124 18.87 -0.09 -4.28
CA PHE A 124 18.36 1.28 -4.29
C PHE A 124 19.42 2.27 -4.74
N TYR A 125 19.15 2.94 -5.83
CA TYR A 125 20.01 3.94 -6.45
C TYR A 125 19.34 5.31 -6.50
N ARG A 126 20.12 6.31 -6.84
CA ARG A 126 19.63 7.69 -7.02
C ARG A 126 18.58 7.80 -8.14
N SER A 127 18.65 6.90 -9.13
CA SER A 127 17.72 6.83 -10.27
C SER A 127 16.47 5.98 -10.00
N GLY A 128 16.53 5.02 -9.07
CA GLY A 128 15.43 4.07 -8.84
C GLY A 128 15.85 2.81 -8.09
N ILE A 129 15.19 1.70 -8.42
CA ILE A 129 15.49 0.37 -7.88
C ILE A 129 15.98 -0.54 -9.00
N GLU A 130 17.20 -1.02 -8.88
CA GLU A 130 17.86 -1.93 -9.81
C GLU A 130 17.85 -3.35 -9.22
N PHE A 131 16.80 -4.10 -9.46
CA PHE A 131 16.55 -5.41 -8.86
C PHE A 131 17.62 -6.47 -9.19
N GLY A 132 18.41 -6.27 -10.25
CA GLY A 132 19.51 -7.15 -10.63
C GLY A 132 20.65 -7.26 -9.62
N TYR A 133 20.73 -6.31 -8.67
CA TYR A 133 21.78 -6.32 -7.64
C TYR A 133 21.35 -7.05 -6.35
N ALA A 134 20.14 -7.59 -6.29
CA ALA A 134 19.68 -8.35 -5.13
C ALA A 134 20.47 -9.66 -4.96
N THR A 135 20.81 -9.99 -3.73
CA THR A 135 21.46 -11.26 -3.37
C THR A 135 20.41 -12.28 -2.92
N LEU A 136 19.87 -13.06 -3.87
CA LEU A 136 18.73 -13.95 -3.61
C LEU A 136 19.11 -15.38 -3.17
N ASN A 137 20.40 -15.72 -3.11
CA ASN A 137 20.83 -17.07 -2.69
C ASN A 137 20.34 -17.38 -1.27
N GLY A 138 19.62 -18.50 -1.10
CA GLY A 138 19.08 -18.90 0.19
C GLY A 138 17.97 -17.98 0.74
N ILE A 139 17.27 -17.26 -0.14
CA ILE A 139 16.09 -16.48 0.24
C ILE A 139 14.93 -17.44 0.59
N SER A 140 14.11 -17.08 1.58
CA SER A 140 12.90 -17.83 1.92
C SER A 140 11.83 -17.70 0.82
N ALA A 141 10.87 -18.65 0.77
CA ALA A 141 9.73 -18.53 -0.15
C ALA A 141 8.93 -17.24 0.10
N HIS A 142 8.68 -16.91 1.36
CA HIS A 142 8.03 -15.67 1.79
C HIS A 142 8.75 -14.42 1.25
N ASP A 143 10.06 -14.30 1.51
CA ASP A 143 10.85 -13.15 1.05
C ASP A 143 10.94 -13.06 -0.48
N ASN A 144 11.03 -14.22 -1.15
CA ASN A 144 11.04 -14.23 -2.61
C ASN A 144 9.74 -13.71 -3.19
N VAL A 145 8.60 -14.07 -2.61
CA VAL A 145 7.28 -13.56 -3.01
C VAL A 145 7.22 -12.05 -2.85
N LEU A 146 7.65 -11.50 -1.71
CA LEU A 146 7.70 -10.06 -1.47
C LEU A 146 8.63 -9.34 -2.47
N PHE A 147 9.78 -9.94 -2.78
CA PHE A 147 10.70 -9.41 -3.79
C PHE A 147 10.08 -9.40 -5.20
N GLN A 148 9.42 -10.49 -5.62
CA GLN A 148 8.73 -10.55 -6.91
C GLN A 148 7.56 -9.56 -6.99
N ALA A 149 6.80 -9.39 -5.90
CA ALA A 149 5.76 -8.37 -5.81
C ALA A 149 6.32 -6.96 -5.97
N ALA A 150 7.41 -6.63 -5.27
CA ALA A 150 8.07 -5.34 -5.38
C ALA A 150 8.55 -5.05 -6.81
N LYS A 151 9.12 -6.07 -7.47
CA LYS A 151 9.53 -5.99 -8.87
C LYS A 151 8.33 -5.78 -9.80
N GLY A 152 7.22 -6.49 -9.56
CA GLY A 152 5.98 -6.36 -10.34
C GLY A 152 5.36 -4.97 -10.26
N LEU A 153 5.34 -4.35 -9.08
CA LEU A 153 4.85 -2.99 -8.88
C LEU A 153 5.65 -1.93 -9.67
N ARG A 154 6.88 -2.26 -10.07
CA ARG A 154 7.78 -1.36 -10.85
C ARG A 154 7.80 -1.67 -12.34
N HIS A 155 7.63 -2.92 -12.75
CA HIS A 155 7.93 -3.38 -14.12
C HIS A 155 6.76 -4.10 -14.82
N ALA A 156 5.54 -4.03 -14.30
CA ALA A 156 4.33 -4.65 -14.86
C ALA A 156 4.42 -6.19 -15.09
N ARG A 157 5.44 -6.87 -14.58
CA ARG A 157 5.57 -8.32 -14.55
C ARG A 157 5.82 -8.75 -13.13
N GLY A 158 4.89 -9.44 -12.53
CA GLY A 158 4.96 -9.85 -11.13
C GLY A 158 3.97 -10.97 -10.86
N ILE A 159 3.57 -11.07 -9.61
CA ILE A 159 2.62 -12.05 -9.11
C ILE A 159 1.27 -11.86 -9.80
N THR A 160 0.70 -12.95 -10.27
CA THR A 160 -0.63 -13.00 -10.89
C THR A 160 -1.73 -12.96 -9.81
N GLU A 161 -2.94 -12.60 -10.23
CA GLU A 161 -4.12 -12.63 -9.34
C GLU A 161 -4.40 -14.05 -8.83
N ALA A 162 -4.17 -15.09 -9.68
CA ALA A 162 -4.35 -16.48 -9.30
C ALA A 162 -3.34 -16.94 -8.23
N GLU A 163 -2.05 -16.58 -8.39
CA GLU A 163 -1.03 -16.86 -7.36
C GLU A 163 -1.36 -16.15 -6.06
N LEU A 164 -1.80 -14.89 -6.15
CA LEU A 164 -2.16 -14.10 -4.98
C LEU A 164 -3.40 -14.67 -4.25
N ALA A 165 -4.28 -15.35 -4.96
CA ALA A 165 -5.45 -16.02 -4.39
C ALA A 165 -5.12 -17.35 -3.69
N ASP A 166 -4.00 -17.99 -4.02
CA ASP A 166 -3.62 -19.31 -3.50
C ASP A 166 -2.78 -19.19 -2.20
N PRO A 167 -3.31 -19.58 -1.03
CA PRO A 167 -2.58 -19.51 0.23
C PRO A 167 -1.42 -20.50 0.33
N ASN A 168 -1.33 -21.51 -0.55
CA ASN A 168 -0.19 -22.42 -0.59
C ASN A 168 1.01 -21.80 -1.32
N GLN A 169 0.79 -20.84 -2.21
CA GLN A 169 1.85 -20.13 -2.92
C GLN A 169 2.28 -18.87 -2.17
N ILE A 170 1.32 -18.15 -1.59
CA ILE A 170 1.56 -16.88 -0.90
C ILE A 170 0.88 -16.96 0.47
N ASP A 171 1.66 -16.98 1.53
CA ASP A 171 1.14 -16.98 2.91
C ASP A 171 0.35 -15.71 3.25
N ASP A 172 -0.40 -15.72 4.35
CA ASP A 172 -1.30 -14.62 4.69
C ASP A 172 -0.58 -13.34 5.08
N GLU A 173 0.63 -13.42 5.62
CA GLU A 173 1.43 -12.25 5.93
C GLU A 173 1.95 -11.59 4.65
N ALA A 174 2.53 -12.36 3.73
CA ALA A 174 2.95 -11.86 2.42
C ALA A 174 1.76 -11.30 1.64
N PHE A 175 0.60 -11.97 1.65
CA PHE A 175 -0.63 -11.48 1.05
C PHE A 175 -1.02 -10.10 1.61
N ARG A 176 -1.06 -9.95 2.93
CA ARG A 176 -1.37 -8.68 3.60
C ARG A 176 -0.42 -7.57 3.18
N LEU A 177 0.89 -7.84 3.19
CA LEU A 177 1.90 -6.87 2.83
C LEU A 177 1.80 -6.46 1.34
N ILE A 178 1.50 -7.41 0.45
CA ILE A 178 1.31 -7.13 -0.98
C ILE A 178 0.08 -6.25 -1.21
N ILE A 179 -1.05 -6.56 -0.56
CA ILE A 179 -2.27 -5.72 -0.64
C ILE A 179 -1.97 -4.30 -0.14
N ASN A 180 -1.26 -4.15 0.98
CA ASN A 180 -0.84 -2.86 1.49
C ASN A 180 0.06 -2.10 0.50
N ALA A 181 1.01 -2.80 -0.11
CA ALA A 181 1.88 -2.21 -1.14
C ALA A 181 1.09 -1.77 -2.40
N MET A 182 0.07 -2.53 -2.81
CA MET A 182 -0.84 -2.13 -3.90
C MET A 182 -1.62 -0.86 -3.55
N LEU A 183 -2.07 -0.71 -2.29
CA LEU A 183 -2.69 0.54 -1.82
C LEU A 183 -1.72 1.72 -1.90
N ILE A 184 -0.47 1.53 -1.45
CA ILE A 184 0.57 2.56 -1.52
C ILE A 184 0.86 2.93 -2.98
N ALA A 185 0.97 1.94 -3.87
CA ALA A 185 1.22 2.18 -5.30
C ALA A 185 0.09 2.96 -5.97
N LYS A 186 -1.16 2.75 -5.56
CA LYS A 186 -2.34 3.40 -6.13
C LYS A 186 -2.63 4.76 -5.52
N TYR A 187 -2.52 4.90 -4.19
CA TYR A 187 -3.00 6.06 -3.44
C TYR A 187 -1.88 6.87 -2.77
N GLY A 188 -0.63 6.44 -2.90
CA GLY A 188 0.52 7.12 -2.30
C GLY A 188 0.72 6.82 -0.82
N THR A 189 1.62 7.59 -0.19
CA THR A 189 2.02 7.39 1.21
C THR A 189 0.96 7.81 2.23
N ASP A 190 -0.10 8.49 1.83
CA ASP A 190 -1.22 8.83 2.72
C ASP A 190 -1.94 7.58 3.24
N VAL A 191 -1.79 6.44 2.55
CA VAL A 191 -2.25 5.12 3.02
C VAL A 191 -1.74 4.79 4.43
N PHE A 192 -0.56 5.26 4.82
CA PHE A 192 -0.01 5.03 6.17
C PHE A 192 -0.82 5.71 7.29
N LYS A 193 -1.75 6.61 6.95
CA LYS A 193 -2.66 7.28 7.88
C LYS A 193 -3.95 6.49 8.11
N LEU A 194 -4.20 5.42 7.32
CA LEU A 194 -5.41 4.61 7.43
C LEU A 194 -5.51 3.94 8.80
N LYS A 195 -6.71 3.99 9.36
CA LYS A 195 -7.12 3.26 10.56
C LYS A 195 -8.17 2.21 10.19
N GLY A 196 -8.39 1.24 11.05
CA GLY A 196 -9.51 0.31 10.94
C GLY A 196 -10.87 1.01 11.11
N GLU A 197 -11.94 0.29 10.76
CA GLU A 197 -13.29 0.73 11.12
C GLU A 197 -13.39 0.68 12.65
N THR A 198 -13.68 1.80 13.27
CA THR A 198 -14.12 1.79 14.67
C THR A 198 -15.47 1.06 14.70
N THR A 199 -15.48 -0.14 15.31
CA THR A 199 -16.73 -0.77 15.69
C THR A 199 -17.40 0.16 16.71
N HIS A 200 -18.34 0.99 16.25
CA HIS A 200 -19.30 1.55 17.16
C HIS A 200 -20.12 0.35 17.66
N GLU A 201 -19.80 -0.14 18.87
CA GLU A 201 -20.75 -0.96 19.59
C GLU A 201 -22.05 -0.14 19.72
N PRO A 202 -23.19 -0.79 19.46
CA PRO A 202 -24.50 -0.13 19.51
C PRO A 202 -24.88 0.32 20.92
#